data_89a451b12cb8c26711549e0a515f79d0
#
_entry.id   89a451b12cb8c26711549e0a515f79d0
#
_cell.length_a   1.000
_cell.length_b   1.000
_cell.length_c   1.000
_cell.angle_alpha   90.00
_cell.angle_beta   90.00
_cell.angle_gamma   90.00
#
_symmetry.space_group_name_H-M   'P 1'
#
loop_
_entity.id
_entity.type
_entity.pdbx_description
1 polymer ?
#
loop_
_entity_poly.entity_id
_entity_poly.type
_entity_poly.pdbx_seq_one_letter_code
_entity_poly.pdbx_strand_id
1 'polypeptide(L)'
;RIAVFRDWPYLYDGDEAYEREYLRAYAAPGAVVVAAMDGDRMVGAATGAPMEHHASDFAAAFAGRPEALEDIFYCAESVLLPEYRGHGLAHAFFDGREAQGRALGRRWSAFCSVIRPDDHPARPADYRPLDGFWRKRGYAPLPGVTAEFRWRDLGEPEETAKTLQFWIKPL
;
A
#
# COMPACT_ATOMS: atom_id res chain seq x y z
N ARG A 1 7.51 -6.54 6.85
CA ARG A 1 6.30 -6.77 6.04
C ARG A 1 5.56 -8.01 6.55
N ILE A 2 6.22 -9.15 6.68
CA ILE A 2 5.61 -10.40 7.19
C ILE A 2 4.97 -10.17 8.55
N ALA A 3 5.67 -9.54 9.49
CA ALA A 3 5.16 -9.29 10.84
C ALA A 3 3.91 -8.39 10.84
N VAL A 4 3.92 -7.30 10.07
CA VAL A 4 2.83 -6.32 10.08
C VAL A 4 1.62 -6.77 9.27
N PHE A 5 1.84 -7.39 8.11
CA PHE A 5 0.74 -7.87 7.26
C PHE A 5 0.13 -9.20 7.73
N ARG A 6 0.73 -9.84 8.74
CA ARG A 6 0.13 -10.98 9.42
C ARG A 6 -1.18 -10.61 10.11
N ASP A 7 -1.32 -9.36 10.54
CA ASP A 7 -2.51 -8.85 11.19
C ASP A 7 -3.64 -8.50 10.19
N TRP A 8 -4.84 -8.36 10.72
CA TRP A 8 -5.99 -7.80 9.99
C TRP A 8 -5.65 -6.41 9.40
N PRO A 9 -6.05 -6.09 8.17
CA PRO A 9 -6.95 -6.83 7.28
C PRO A 9 -6.23 -7.77 6.28
N TYR A 10 -4.90 -7.85 6.28
CA TYR A 10 -4.16 -8.64 5.29
C TYR A 10 -4.15 -10.12 5.61
N LEU A 11 -3.95 -10.53 6.87
CA LEU A 11 -3.87 -11.92 7.31
C LEU A 11 -2.81 -12.72 6.55
N TYR A 12 -1.76 -12.05 6.12
CA TYR A 12 -0.77 -12.57 5.19
C TYR A 12 0.15 -13.61 5.84
N ASP A 13 0.19 -14.80 5.26
CA ASP A 13 1.14 -15.85 5.61
C ASP A 13 2.38 -15.74 4.71
N GLY A 14 3.26 -14.81 5.07
CA GLY A 14 4.39 -14.37 4.24
C GLY A 14 5.59 -15.31 4.26
N ASP A 15 6.37 -15.27 3.18
CA ASP A 15 7.62 -16.00 2.97
C ASP A 15 8.77 -15.01 2.70
N GLU A 16 9.93 -15.20 3.39
CA GLU A 16 11.07 -14.28 3.26
C GLU A 16 11.69 -14.27 1.86
N ALA A 17 11.71 -15.39 1.15
CA ALA A 17 12.30 -15.45 -0.18
C ALA A 17 11.45 -14.63 -1.18
N TYR A 18 10.13 -14.77 -1.09
CA TYR A 18 9.20 -13.95 -1.86
C TYR A 18 9.36 -12.46 -1.55
N GLU A 19 9.40 -12.09 -0.26
CA GLU A 19 9.54 -10.70 0.16
C GLU A 19 10.85 -10.05 -0.34
N ARG A 20 11.94 -10.78 -0.32
CA ARG A 20 13.23 -10.29 -0.85
C ARG A 20 13.17 -10.02 -2.36
N GLU A 21 12.50 -10.87 -3.12
CA GLU A 21 12.31 -10.69 -4.55
C GLU A 21 11.37 -9.51 -4.84
N TYR A 22 10.24 -9.47 -4.17
CA TYR A 22 9.26 -8.38 -4.29
C TYR A 22 9.87 -7.00 -4.03
N LEU A 23 10.68 -6.86 -2.98
CA LEU A 23 11.28 -5.58 -2.61
C LEU A 23 12.34 -5.07 -3.59
N ARG A 24 12.86 -5.92 -4.50
CA ARG A 24 13.80 -5.48 -5.55
C ARG A 24 13.19 -4.46 -6.51
N ALA A 25 11.89 -4.49 -6.71
CA ALA A 25 11.20 -3.50 -7.53
C ALA A 25 11.43 -2.06 -7.05
N TYR A 26 11.63 -1.87 -5.74
CA TYR A 26 11.87 -0.55 -5.15
C TYR A 26 13.33 -0.08 -5.17
N ALA A 27 14.22 -0.84 -5.81
CA ALA A 27 15.56 -0.39 -6.19
C ALA A 27 15.57 0.26 -7.60
N ALA A 28 14.44 0.25 -8.32
CA ALA A 28 14.31 0.83 -9.65
C ALA A 28 14.36 2.37 -9.63
N PRO A 29 14.80 3.03 -10.71
CA PRO A 29 14.81 4.49 -10.81
C PRO A 29 13.45 5.11 -10.50
N GLY A 30 13.43 6.17 -9.70
CA GLY A 30 12.21 6.88 -9.30
C GLY A 30 11.46 6.26 -8.12
N ALA A 31 11.77 5.03 -7.72
CA ALA A 31 11.23 4.46 -6.49
C ALA A 31 11.78 5.16 -5.24
N VAL A 32 11.05 5.02 -4.13
CA VAL A 32 11.45 5.55 -2.82
C VAL A 32 11.12 4.56 -1.71
N VAL A 33 11.99 4.49 -0.72
CA VAL A 33 11.74 3.84 0.55
C VAL A 33 11.88 4.89 1.66
N VAL A 34 10.80 5.08 2.43
CA VAL A 34 10.79 5.95 3.61
C VAL A 34 10.87 5.06 4.84
N ALA A 35 11.99 5.10 5.55
CA ALA A 35 12.23 4.27 6.74
C ALA A 35 11.92 5.04 8.03
N ALA A 36 11.28 4.38 8.99
CA ALA A 36 11.19 4.81 10.37
C ALA A 36 12.22 4.05 11.21
N MET A 37 13.09 4.80 11.90
CA MET A 37 14.18 4.26 12.68
C MET A 37 14.01 4.61 14.16
N ASP A 38 14.33 3.67 15.05
CA ASP A 38 14.51 3.86 16.47
C ASP A 38 15.96 3.50 16.80
N GLY A 39 16.84 4.51 16.91
CA GLY A 39 18.27 4.30 16.85
C GLY A 39 18.69 3.61 15.56
N ASP A 40 19.35 2.47 15.68
CA ASP A 40 19.80 1.65 14.54
C ASP A 40 18.75 0.60 14.09
N ARG A 41 17.62 0.52 14.78
CA ARG A 41 16.56 -0.44 14.48
C ARG A 41 15.54 0.17 13.52
N MET A 42 15.30 -0.48 12.38
CA MET A 42 14.16 -0.15 11.52
C MET A 42 12.87 -0.67 12.16
N VAL A 43 11.92 0.23 12.43
CA VAL A 43 10.65 -0.07 13.09
C VAL A 43 9.45 0.09 12.15
N GLY A 44 9.69 0.63 10.96
CA GLY A 44 8.69 0.75 9.92
C GLY A 44 9.29 1.20 8.61
N ALA A 45 8.56 0.99 7.54
CA ALA A 45 8.92 1.44 6.21
C ALA A 45 7.69 1.69 5.35
N ALA A 46 7.84 2.55 4.37
CA ALA A 46 6.86 2.74 3.32
C ALA A 46 7.55 2.84 1.97
N THR A 47 6.99 2.21 0.97
CA THR A 47 7.55 2.17 -0.39
C THR A 47 6.64 2.88 -1.37
N GLY A 48 7.21 3.34 -2.47
CA GLY A 48 6.49 3.91 -3.59
C GLY A 48 7.33 3.94 -4.85
N ALA A 49 6.65 3.95 -5.98
CA ALA A 49 7.28 3.97 -7.30
C ALA A 49 6.39 4.64 -8.34
N PRO A 50 6.93 5.05 -9.49
CA PRO A 50 6.13 5.36 -10.68
C PRO A 50 5.16 4.22 -11.00
N MET A 51 3.87 4.54 -11.23
CA MET A 51 2.84 3.49 -11.34
C MET A 51 3.00 2.64 -12.61
N GLU A 52 3.61 3.18 -13.66
CA GLU A 52 3.94 2.43 -14.88
C GLU A 52 4.90 1.25 -14.64
N HIS A 53 5.66 1.24 -13.54
CA HIS A 53 6.48 0.09 -13.15
C HIS A 53 5.64 -1.12 -12.73
N HIS A 54 4.37 -0.90 -12.42
CA HIS A 54 3.38 -1.91 -12.06
C HIS A 54 2.30 -2.06 -13.14
N ALA A 55 2.61 -1.74 -14.41
CA ALA A 55 1.64 -1.77 -15.50
C ALA A 55 1.02 -3.16 -15.71
N SER A 56 1.78 -4.23 -15.48
CA SER A 56 1.26 -5.61 -15.53
C SER A 56 0.08 -5.85 -14.58
N ASP A 57 0.09 -5.17 -13.43
CA ASP A 57 -0.91 -5.37 -12.37
C ASP A 57 -2.07 -4.37 -12.49
N PHE A 58 -1.83 -3.16 -13.02
CA PHE A 58 -2.75 -2.04 -12.90
C PHE A 58 -3.29 -1.48 -14.22
N ALA A 59 -2.66 -1.78 -15.38
CA ALA A 59 -3.10 -1.20 -16.65
C ALA A 59 -4.56 -1.49 -16.96
N ALA A 60 -5.05 -2.69 -16.67
CA ALA A 60 -6.45 -3.06 -16.90
C ALA A 60 -7.41 -2.23 -16.02
N ALA A 61 -7.05 -1.97 -14.76
CA ALA A 61 -7.88 -1.20 -13.83
C ALA A 61 -8.01 0.28 -14.22
N PHE A 62 -6.98 0.84 -14.87
CA PHE A 62 -6.95 2.23 -15.32
C PHE A 62 -7.28 2.41 -16.81
N ALA A 63 -7.64 1.35 -17.53
CA ALA A 63 -8.00 1.43 -18.94
C ALA A 63 -9.19 2.38 -19.18
N GLY A 64 -9.00 3.34 -20.09
CA GLY A 64 -10.03 4.33 -20.43
C GLY A 64 -10.26 5.43 -19.40
N ARG A 65 -9.41 5.51 -18.36
CA ARG A 65 -9.47 6.58 -17.38
C ARG A 65 -8.63 7.81 -17.79
N PRO A 66 -9.00 9.02 -17.30
CA PRO A 66 -8.21 10.21 -17.56
C PRO A 66 -6.88 10.23 -16.78
N GLU A 67 -6.75 9.43 -15.72
CA GLU A 67 -5.52 9.31 -14.94
C GLU A 67 -4.62 8.25 -15.59
N ALA A 68 -3.67 8.68 -16.42
CA ALA A 68 -2.71 7.79 -17.06
C ALA A 68 -1.68 7.28 -16.03
N LEU A 69 -1.19 6.03 -16.20
CA LEU A 69 -0.26 5.42 -15.24
C LEU A 69 1.01 6.26 -15.05
N GLU A 70 1.52 6.84 -16.12
CA GLU A 70 2.70 7.72 -16.12
C GLU A 70 2.50 9.04 -15.38
N ASP A 71 1.26 9.43 -15.11
CA ASP A 71 0.91 10.60 -14.30
C ASP A 71 0.80 10.29 -12.80
N ILE A 72 0.86 9.02 -12.41
CA ILE A 72 0.58 8.57 -11.05
C ILE A 72 1.86 8.13 -10.34
N PHE A 73 2.03 8.56 -9.10
CA PHE A 73 2.96 7.96 -8.15
C PHE A 73 2.21 6.97 -7.26
N TYR A 74 2.61 5.69 -7.33
CA TYR A 74 2.00 4.63 -6.55
C TYR A 74 2.66 4.51 -5.18
N CYS A 75 1.89 4.76 -4.13
CA CYS A 75 2.26 4.51 -2.74
C CYS A 75 1.93 3.06 -2.40
N ALA A 76 2.91 2.16 -2.51
CA ALA A 76 2.64 0.74 -2.47
C ALA A 76 2.25 0.24 -1.06
N GLU A 77 3.20 0.12 -0.15
CA GLU A 77 2.88 -0.30 1.20
C GLU A 77 3.38 0.66 2.26
N SER A 78 2.77 0.55 3.44
CA SER A 78 3.26 1.14 4.68
C SER A 78 3.19 0.10 5.77
N VAL A 79 4.32 -0.23 6.36
CA VAL A 79 4.42 -1.14 7.50
C VAL A 79 5.01 -0.42 8.69
N LEU A 80 4.41 -0.58 9.86
CA LEU A 80 4.87 0.01 11.11
C LEU A 80 4.55 -0.94 12.25
N LEU A 81 5.54 -1.25 13.04
CA LEU A 81 5.36 -2.11 14.21
C LEU A 81 4.31 -1.50 15.15
N PRO A 82 3.45 -2.33 15.77
CA PRO A 82 2.30 -1.86 16.55
C PRO A 82 2.65 -0.84 17.64
N GLU A 83 3.75 -1.06 18.35
CA GLU A 83 4.23 -0.20 19.45
C GLU A 83 4.64 1.22 19.02
N TYR A 84 4.85 1.43 17.72
CA TYR A 84 5.22 2.74 17.16
C TYR A 84 4.04 3.46 16.47
N ARG A 85 2.85 2.85 16.50
CA ARG A 85 1.64 3.46 15.94
C ARG A 85 1.15 4.62 16.83
N GLY A 86 0.39 5.54 16.24
CA GLY A 86 -0.16 6.68 16.98
C GLY A 86 0.78 7.89 17.14
N HIS A 87 2.02 7.82 16.67
CA HIS A 87 3.04 8.88 16.80
C HIS A 87 3.20 9.74 15.51
N GLY A 88 2.23 9.69 14.60
CA GLY A 88 2.27 10.51 13.38
C GLY A 88 3.13 9.95 12.23
N LEU A 89 3.84 8.85 12.42
CA LEU A 89 4.75 8.26 11.41
C LEU A 89 4.05 7.91 10.09
N ALA A 90 2.77 7.54 10.15
CA ALA A 90 1.98 7.31 8.94
C ALA A 90 1.87 8.58 8.07
N HIS A 91 1.79 9.77 8.66
CA HIS A 91 1.84 11.03 7.91
C HIS A 91 3.19 11.19 7.23
N ALA A 92 4.30 11.00 7.94
CA ALA A 92 5.65 11.11 7.39
C ALA A 92 5.88 10.12 6.22
N PHE A 93 5.33 8.91 6.30
CA PHE A 93 5.38 7.93 5.21
C PHE A 93 4.68 8.45 3.93
N PHE A 94 3.51 9.04 4.07
CA PHE A 94 2.82 9.65 2.94
C PHE A 94 3.57 10.89 2.42
N ASP A 95 4.02 11.77 3.32
CA ASP A 95 4.73 13.00 2.95
C ASP A 95 5.98 12.71 2.11
N GLY A 96 6.79 11.72 2.53
CA GLY A 96 8.00 11.33 1.79
C GLY A 96 7.70 10.78 0.40
N ARG A 97 6.68 9.93 0.26
CA ARG A 97 6.27 9.36 -1.03
C ARG A 97 5.64 10.40 -1.94
N GLU A 98 4.75 11.25 -1.41
CA GLU A 98 4.14 12.35 -2.16
C GLU A 98 5.19 13.38 -2.62
N ALA A 99 6.21 13.65 -1.79
CA ALA A 99 7.33 14.52 -2.17
C ALA A 99 8.12 13.92 -3.36
N GLN A 100 8.37 12.62 -3.35
CA GLN A 100 9.01 11.93 -4.47
C GLN A 100 8.15 12.00 -5.73
N GLY A 101 6.84 11.78 -5.61
CA GLY A 101 5.91 11.92 -6.73
C GLY A 101 5.96 13.33 -7.37
N ARG A 102 5.94 14.38 -6.54
CA ARG A 102 6.07 15.75 -7.01
C ARG A 102 7.42 16.03 -7.68
N ALA A 103 8.51 15.52 -7.09
CA ALA A 103 9.86 15.67 -7.67
C ALA A 103 9.98 15.02 -9.05
N LEU A 104 9.22 13.95 -9.30
CA LEU A 104 9.11 13.28 -10.59
C LEU A 104 8.07 13.92 -11.54
N GLY A 105 7.42 15.02 -11.15
CA GLY A 105 6.40 15.69 -11.95
C GLY A 105 5.09 14.92 -12.07
N ARG A 106 4.82 13.99 -11.16
CA ARG A 106 3.56 13.21 -11.17
C ARG A 106 2.39 14.11 -10.75
N ARG A 107 1.26 13.93 -11.39
CA ARG A 107 0.04 14.71 -11.13
C ARG A 107 -0.81 14.11 -10.00
N TRP A 108 -0.66 12.81 -9.78
CA TRP A 108 -1.49 12.05 -8.86
C TRP A 108 -0.65 11.19 -7.93
N SER A 109 -1.14 11.01 -6.71
CA SER A 109 -0.70 9.95 -5.80
C SER A 109 -1.83 8.96 -5.60
N ALA A 110 -1.55 7.67 -5.74
CA ALA A 110 -2.54 6.61 -5.56
C ALA A 110 -1.99 5.46 -4.72
N PHE A 111 -2.87 4.71 -4.09
CA PHE A 111 -2.59 3.42 -3.45
C PHE A 111 -3.83 2.53 -3.55
N CYS A 112 -3.71 1.26 -3.24
CA CYS A 112 -4.85 0.37 -3.09
C CYS A 112 -4.89 -0.26 -1.70
N SER A 113 -6.10 -0.55 -1.21
CA SER A 113 -6.34 -1.17 0.09
C SER A 113 -7.25 -2.37 -0.05
N VAL A 114 -6.94 -3.46 0.67
CA VAL A 114 -7.71 -4.70 0.59
C VAL A 114 -9.14 -4.49 1.07
N ILE A 115 -10.08 -5.06 0.33
CA ILE A 115 -11.49 -5.13 0.72
C ILE A 115 -11.70 -6.46 1.46
N ARG A 116 -12.27 -6.37 2.66
CA ARG A 116 -12.68 -7.55 3.43
C ARG A 116 -14.14 -7.42 3.85
N PRO A 117 -14.89 -8.53 3.93
CA PRO A 117 -16.25 -8.52 4.46
C PRO A 117 -16.28 -7.98 5.90
N ASP A 118 -17.32 -7.22 6.23
CA ASP A 118 -17.48 -6.64 7.57
C ASP A 118 -17.71 -7.69 8.66
N ASP A 119 -18.27 -8.84 8.29
CA ASP A 119 -18.56 -10.00 9.14
C ASP A 119 -17.44 -11.05 9.16
N HIS A 120 -16.27 -10.71 8.62
CA HIS A 120 -15.14 -11.65 8.56
C HIS A 120 -14.72 -12.11 9.97
N PRO A 121 -14.58 -13.44 10.23
CA PRO A 121 -14.35 -14.00 11.57
C PRO A 121 -13.03 -13.51 12.22
N ALA A 122 -12.02 -13.17 11.42
CA ALA A 122 -10.74 -12.67 11.93
C ALA A 122 -10.72 -11.15 12.16
N ARG A 123 -11.83 -10.43 11.91
CA ARG A 123 -11.90 -8.99 12.15
C ARG A 123 -11.89 -8.68 13.64
N PRO A 124 -10.91 -7.93 14.16
CA PRO A 124 -10.92 -7.51 15.57
C PRO A 124 -12.13 -6.62 15.88
N ALA A 125 -12.74 -6.81 17.06
CA ALA A 125 -13.92 -6.03 17.47
C ALA A 125 -13.64 -4.53 17.60
N ASP A 126 -12.40 -4.16 17.90
CA ASP A 126 -11.93 -2.78 18.04
C ASP A 126 -11.25 -2.24 16.78
N TYR A 127 -11.29 -2.98 15.67
CA TYR A 127 -10.68 -2.55 14.41
C TYR A 127 -11.25 -1.22 13.93
N ARG A 128 -10.36 -0.30 13.61
CA ARG A 128 -10.69 1.01 13.04
C ARG A 128 -10.18 1.11 11.61
N PRO A 129 -11.06 1.22 10.62
CA PRO A 129 -10.68 1.44 9.23
C PRO A 129 -9.83 2.71 9.07
N LEU A 130 -8.88 2.65 8.15
CA LEU A 130 -8.00 3.80 7.84
C LEU A 130 -8.63 4.81 6.88
N ASP A 131 -9.83 4.57 6.39
CA ASP A 131 -10.56 5.45 5.46
C ASP A 131 -10.63 6.89 5.94
N GLY A 132 -10.92 7.10 7.23
CA GLY A 132 -10.98 8.44 7.83
C GLY A 132 -9.63 9.15 7.81
N PHE A 133 -8.53 8.42 7.99
CA PHE A 133 -7.17 8.93 7.88
C PHE A 133 -6.85 9.32 6.44
N TRP A 134 -7.14 8.46 5.48
CA TRP A 134 -6.88 8.72 4.06
C TRP A 134 -7.67 9.90 3.53
N ARG A 135 -8.96 10.01 3.90
CA ARG A 135 -9.80 11.15 3.54
C ARG A 135 -9.26 12.47 4.10
N LYS A 136 -8.78 12.49 5.36
CA LYS A 136 -8.14 13.67 5.95
C LYS A 136 -6.85 14.07 5.23
N ARG A 137 -6.17 13.14 4.57
CA ARG A 137 -5.02 13.41 3.70
C ARG A 137 -5.40 13.85 2.27
N GLY A 138 -6.68 13.90 1.96
CA GLY A 138 -7.20 14.32 0.66
C GLY A 138 -7.37 13.19 -0.36
N TYR A 139 -7.18 11.93 0.04
CA TYR A 139 -7.47 10.80 -0.84
C TYR A 139 -8.97 10.50 -0.90
N ALA A 140 -9.43 10.11 -2.07
CA ALA A 140 -10.78 9.61 -2.29
C ALA A 140 -10.71 8.23 -2.97
N PRO A 141 -11.64 7.31 -2.65
CA PRO A 141 -11.72 6.05 -3.38
C PRO A 141 -12.09 6.32 -4.84
N LEU A 142 -11.53 5.53 -5.76
CA LEU A 142 -11.92 5.50 -7.17
C LEU A 142 -12.99 4.42 -7.36
N PRO A 143 -14.29 4.76 -7.45
CA PRO A 143 -15.34 3.75 -7.56
C PRO A 143 -15.14 2.85 -8.78
N GLY A 144 -15.19 1.54 -8.56
CA GLY A 144 -15.05 0.54 -9.62
C GLY A 144 -13.62 0.32 -10.13
N VAL A 145 -12.63 1.03 -9.59
CA VAL A 145 -11.21 0.82 -9.95
C VAL A 145 -10.57 -0.04 -8.87
N THR A 146 -10.32 -1.30 -9.19
CA THR A 146 -9.78 -2.29 -8.26
C THR A 146 -8.59 -3.02 -8.86
N ALA A 147 -7.69 -3.48 -8.01
CA ALA A 147 -6.66 -4.45 -8.36
C ALA A 147 -6.99 -5.81 -7.74
N GLU A 148 -6.42 -6.86 -8.29
CA GLU A 148 -6.48 -8.19 -7.72
C GLU A 148 -5.05 -8.68 -7.45
N PHE A 149 -4.78 -9.08 -6.20
CA PHE A 149 -3.54 -9.74 -5.82
C PHE A 149 -3.84 -11.09 -5.19
N ARG A 150 -2.90 -12.00 -5.31
CA ARG A 150 -3.01 -13.34 -4.72
C ARG A 150 -2.01 -13.49 -3.58
N TRP A 151 -2.50 -13.95 -2.45
CA TRP A 151 -1.67 -14.37 -1.33
C TRP A 151 -2.43 -15.38 -0.48
N ARG A 152 -1.68 -16.11 0.36
CA ARG A 152 -2.23 -17.04 1.31
C ARG A 152 -2.57 -16.33 2.62
N ASP A 153 -3.83 -16.44 3.04
CA ASP A 153 -4.24 -16.01 4.36
C ASP A 153 -3.76 -17.01 5.42
N LEU A 154 -3.55 -16.55 6.65
CA LEU A 154 -3.19 -17.41 7.77
C LEU A 154 -4.20 -18.55 7.94
N GLY A 155 -3.69 -19.78 7.97
CA GLY A 155 -4.50 -20.98 8.14
C GLY A 155 -5.17 -21.50 6.87
N GLU A 156 -5.02 -20.82 5.76
CA GLU A 156 -5.52 -21.29 4.47
C GLU A 156 -4.49 -22.20 3.79
N PRO A 157 -4.94 -23.25 3.05
CA PRO A 157 -4.04 -24.18 2.38
C PRO A 157 -3.42 -23.57 1.11
N GLU A 158 -4.09 -22.62 0.48
CA GLU A 158 -3.75 -22.09 -0.84
C GLU A 158 -3.84 -20.55 -0.89
N GLU A 159 -3.15 -19.97 -1.88
CA GLU A 159 -3.34 -18.57 -2.22
C GLU A 159 -4.70 -18.33 -2.85
N THR A 160 -5.38 -17.30 -2.39
CA THR A 160 -6.66 -16.86 -2.96
C THR A 160 -6.56 -15.41 -3.43
N ALA A 161 -7.39 -15.07 -4.42
CA ALA A 161 -7.47 -13.70 -4.93
C ALA A 161 -8.07 -12.76 -3.88
N LYS A 162 -7.48 -11.59 -3.76
CA LYS A 162 -7.95 -10.49 -2.90
C LYS A 162 -8.17 -9.26 -3.76
N THR A 163 -9.34 -8.67 -3.63
CA THR A 163 -9.67 -7.42 -4.31
C THR A 163 -9.22 -6.23 -3.48
N LEU A 164 -8.57 -5.26 -4.11
CA LEU A 164 -8.11 -4.02 -3.48
C LEU A 164 -8.75 -2.81 -4.19
N GLN A 165 -9.31 -1.90 -3.41
CA GLN A 165 -9.87 -0.63 -3.88
C GLN A 165 -8.78 0.41 -4.04
N PHE A 166 -8.71 1.07 -5.20
CA PHE A 166 -7.82 2.21 -5.38
C PHE A 166 -8.35 3.49 -4.73
N TRP A 167 -7.41 4.23 -4.17
CA TRP A 167 -7.58 5.58 -3.62
C TRP A 167 -6.62 6.52 -4.34
N ILE A 168 -7.05 7.74 -4.62
CA ILE A 168 -6.25 8.71 -5.37
C ILE A 168 -6.45 10.13 -4.83
N LYS A 169 -5.43 10.96 -5.02
CA LYS A 169 -5.51 12.42 -4.83
C LYS A 169 -4.60 13.15 -5.81
N PRO A 170 -4.85 14.42 -6.16
CA PRO A 170 -3.88 15.26 -6.85
C PRO A 170 -2.65 15.56 -5.97
N LEU A 171 -1.48 15.70 -6.58
CA LEU A 171 -0.22 16.07 -5.94
C LEU A 171 0.08 17.56 -5.99
#